data_f8a87c3c90fc281fb206f9cc8a20b24f
#
_entry.id   f8a87c3c90fc281fb206f9cc8a20b24f
#
_cell.length_a   1.000
_cell.length_b   1.000
_cell.length_c   1.000
_cell.angle_alpha   90.00
_cell.angle_beta   90.00
_cell.angle_gamma   90.00
#
_symmetry.space_group_name_H-M   'P 1'
#
loop_
_entity.id
_entity.type
_entity.pdbx_description
1 polymer ?
#
loop_
_entity_poly.entity_id
_entity_poly.type
_entity_poly.pdbx_seq_one_letter_code
_entity_poly.pdbx_strand_id
1 'polypeptide(L)'
;MSLSKPLSKSYSKILVFGKNGQLGRAFQNALSTNAQQDIIFIARGTGNNADRNTCDLENPLALEAVLKNHQPNLIINAAAYTAVDRAETEKELAFAINATAVQIMAEFAAQTKATLLNYSSDYVFDGKKVAAYLETDLLAPLSIYGASKAAGEAAITSSTAHFAIFRTSWVYGDGANFIRTILRLAKERDQLAIVSDQFGVPTSAAWLAQISLDFIAQPFHSGIYHAVPDGETTWYQLACLVVQTALDAGATLKLKVANIQPIPSKDYPTPAPRPNNSKMANTKLKGVFADRLAAGANGAAGFPNWQPAVIDYVQQLVRQVK
;
A
#
# COMPACT_ATOMS: atom_id res chain seq x y z
N MET A 1 4.87 4.35 -18.80
CA MET A 1 4.82 5.79 -18.43
C MET A 1 6.19 6.17 -17.91
N SER A 2 6.87 7.12 -18.54
CA SER A 2 8.20 7.58 -18.13
C SER A 2 8.08 8.48 -16.91
N LEU A 3 8.98 8.32 -15.92
CA LEU A 3 9.15 9.28 -14.82
C LEU A 3 9.30 10.68 -15.40
N SER A 4 8.42 11.60 -15.03
CA SER A 4 8.44 12.97 -15.57
C SER A 4 9.62 13.82 -15.03
N LYS A 5 10.30 13.36 -13.98
CA LYS A 5 11.57 13.91 -13.46
C LYS A 5 12.39 12.81 -12.78
N PRO A 6 13.72 12.80 -12.91
CA PRO A 6 14.56 11.95 -12.07
C PRO A 6 14.34 12.32 -10.60
N LEU A 7 14.40 11.33 -9.71
CA LEU A 7 14.44 11.57 -8.27
C LEU A 7 15.51 12.63 -7.99
N SER A 8 15.22 13.56 -7.08
CA SER A 8 16.13 14.63 -6.71
C SER A 8 17.54 14.05 -6.48
N LYS A 9 18.58 14.78 -6.97
CA LYS A 9 19.99 14.42 -6.71
C LYS A 9 20.33 14.29 -5.21
N SER A 10 19.41 14.71 -4.32
CA SER A 10 19.55 14.59 -2.87
C SER A 10 19.50 13.14 -2.37
N TYR A 11 18.90 12.21 -3.12
CA TYR A 11 18.85 10.78 -2.74
C TYR A 11 19.80 9.96 -3.62
N SER A 12 21.03 9.79 -3.16
CA SER A 12 22.08 9.04 -3.88
C SER A 12 21.98 7.54 -3.61
N LYS A 13 21.52 7.13 -2.41
CA LYS A 13 21.39 5.72 -2.01
C LYS A 13 20.02 5.44 -1.41
N ILE A 14 19.24 4.60 -2.07
CA ILE A 14 17.86 4.29 -1.75
C ILE A 14 17.75 2.82 -1.33
N LEU A 15 17.22 2.58 -0.15
CA LEU A 15 16.95 1.23 0.35
C LEU A 15 15.44 0.98 0.36
N VAL A 16 14.97 -0.04 -0.37
CA VAL A 16 13.55 -0.38 -0.49
C VAL A 16 13.31 -1.74 0.14
N PHE A 17 12.64 -1.77 1.29
CA PHE A 17 12.21 -3.00 1.94
C PHE A 17 10.92 -3.54 1.32
N GLY A 18 10.75 -4.88 1.32
CA GLY A 18 9.55 -5.51 0.81
C GLY A 18 9.58 -5.83 -0.69
N LYS A 19 10.76 -6.08 -1.26
CA LYS A 19 11.01 -6.38 -2.69
C LYS A 19 9.95 -7.25 -3.36
N ASN A 20 9.50 -8.32 -2.69
CA ASN A 20 8.62 -9.34 -3.27
C ASN A 20 7.12 -9.05 -3.07
N GLY A 21 6.77 -7.99 -2.32
CA GLY A 21 5.39 -7.55 -2.12
C GLY A 21 4.85 -6.78 -3.33
N GLN A 22 3.53 -6.55 -3.38
CA GLN A 22 2.86 -5.83 -4.47
C GLN A 22 3.49 -4.44 -4.68
N LEU A 23 3.68 -3.67 -3.61
CA LEU A 23 4.25 -2.33 -3.68
C LEU A 23 5.75 -2.36 -3.98
N GLY A 24 6.52 -3.32 -3.43
CA GLY A 24 7.93 -3.48 -3.74
C GLY A 24 8.19 -3.79 -5.21
N ARG A 25 7.37 -4.65 -5.83
CA ARG A 25 7.41 -4.92 -7.28
C ARG A 25 7.05 -3.68 -8.10
N ALA A 26 6.07 -2.90 -7.65
CA ALA A 26 5.71 -1.65 -8.30
C ALA A 26 6.87 -0.65 -8.26
N PHE A 27 7.61 -0.55 -7.15
CA PHE A 27 8.82 0.26 -7.06
C PHE A 27 9.95 -0.25 -7.97
N GLN A 28 10.14 -1.57 -8.08
CA GLN A 28 11.13 -2.12 -9.02
C GLN A 28 10.82 -1.69 -10.46
N ASN A 29 9.55 -1.78 -10.87
CA ASN A 29 9.12 -1.35 -12.20
C ASN A 29 9.27 0.17 -12.39
N ALA A 30 8.87 0.98 -11.41
CA ALA A 30 8.95 2.44 -11.50
C ALA A 30 10.39 2.98 -11.49
N LEU A 31 11.32 2.28 -10.83
CA LEU A 31 12.71 2.67 -10.68
C LEU A 31 13.66 1.98 -11.69
N SER A 32 13.16 1.08 -12.54
CA SER A 32 13.97 0.27 -13.47
C SER A 32 14.81 1.07 -14.46
N THR A 33 14.38 2.30 -14.79
CA THR A 33 15.07 3.19 -15.72
C THR A 33 15.96 4.23 -15.04
N ASN A 34 16.06 4.19 -13.71
CA ASN A 34 16.76 5.23 -12.94
C ASN A 34 18.23 4.83 -12.71
N ALA A 35 19.09 5.15 -13.66
CA ALA A 35 20.50 4.79 -13.65
C ALA A 35 21.41 5.70 -12.78
N GLN A 36 20.86 6.76 -12.17
CA GLN A 36 21.67 7.76 -11.45
C GLN A 36 21.77 7.53 -9.94
N GLN A 37 21.00 6.60 -9.39
CA GLN A 37 20.97 6.33 -7.95
C GLN A 37 21.34 4.86 -7.67
N ASP A 38 21.99 4.64 -6.52
CA ASP A 38 22.22 3.31 -5.98
C ASP A 38 20.92 2.83 -5.27
N ILE A 39 20.13 2.00 -5.99
CA ILE A 39 18.83 1.52 -5.52
C ILE A 39 18.94 0.05 -5.14
N ILE A 40 18.75 -0.25 -3.87
CA ILE A 40 18.88 -1.58 -3.30
C ILE A 40 17.52 -2.06 -2.81
N PHE A 41 17.07 -3.19 -3.33
CA PHE A 41 15.82 -3.83 -2.94
C PHE A 41 16.08 -4.96 -1.95
N ILE A 42 15.52 -4.84 -0.74
CA ILE A 42 15.65 -5.83 0.33
C ILE A 42 14.47 -6.79 0.28
N ALA A 43 14.77 -8.08 0.08
CA ALA A 43 13.82 -9.18 0.19
C ALA A 43 13.75 -9.71 1.63
N ARG A 44 12.67 -10.44 1.97
CA ARG A 44 12.66 -11.25 3.19
C ARG A 44 13.68 -12.38 3.06
N GLY A 45 14.58 -12.50 4.02
CA GLY A 45 15.55 -13.57 4.13
C GLY A 45 15.41 -14.28 5.48
N THR A 46 15.47 -15.61 5.46
CA THR A 46 15.38 -16.44 6.67
C THR A 46 16.79 -16.86 7.14
N GLY A 47 17.63 -15.90 7.55
CA GLY A 47 18.91 -16.18 8.22
C GLY A 47 19.98 -16.92 7.37
N ASN A 48 21.21 -16.88 7.79
CA ASN A 48 22.41 -17.65 7.37
C ASN A 48 22.90 -17.57 5.91
N ASN A 49 22.18 -17.10 4.94
CA ASN A 49 22.72 -16.85 3.62
C ASN A 49 23.12 -15.39 3.48
N ALA A 50 24.40 -15.18 3.25
CA ALA A 50 25.11 -13.90 3.10
C ALA A 50 24.66 -13.05 1.89
N ASP A 51 23.42 -13.10 1.46
CA ASP A 51 22.90 -12.15 0.50
C ASP A 51 22.63 -10.82 1.23
N ARG A 52 23.49 -9.84 0.97
CA ARG A 52 23.45 -8.49 1.54
C ARG A 52 22.11 -7.78 1.29
N ASN A 53 21.27 -8.29 0.38
CA ASN A 53 20.00 -7.73 -0.03
C ASN A 53 18.79 -8.50 0.55
N THR A 54 19.00 -9.23 1.64
CA THR A 54 17.92 -9.88 2.40
C THR A 54 17.93 -9.44 3.85
N CYS A 55 16.73 -9.37 4.45
CA CYS A 55 16.57 -9.01 5.86
C CYS A 55 15.32 -9.71 6.42
N ASP A 56 15.47 -10.31 7.59
CA ASP A 56 14.33 -10.71 8.40
C ASP A 56 13.97 -9.55 9.35
N LEU A 57 12.80 -8.93 9.14
CA LEU A 57 12.33 -7.81 9.96
C LEU A 57 11.89 -8.25 11.38
N GLU A 58 11.79 -9.54 11.65
CA GLU A 58 11.61 -10.09 12.99
C GLU A 58 12.90 -10.03 13.82
N ASN A 59 14.05 -9.87 13.15
CA ASN A 59 15.34 -9.84 13.80
C ASN A 59 15.93 -8.39 13.83
N PRO A 60 15.85 -7.69 14.97
CA PRO A 60 16.35 -6.32 15.11
C PRO A 60 17.83 -6.17 14.71
N LEU A 61 18.68 -7.12 15.12
CA LEU A 61 20.13 -7.06 14.83
C LEU A 61 20.41 -7.21 13.34
N ALA A 62 19.65 -8.05 12.64
CA ALA A 62 19.79 -8.20 11.18
C ALA A 62 19.37 -6.90 10.47
N LEU A 63 18.28 -6.27 10.91
CA LEU A 63 17.83 -4.99 10.35
C LEU A 63 18.85 -3.87 10.58
N GLU A 64 19.36 -3.74 11.81
CA GLU A 64 20.41 -2.76 12.10
C GLU A 64 21.67 -2.97 11.26
N ALA A 65 22.11 -4.24 11.10
CA ALA A 65 23.25 -4.56 10.27
C ALA A 65 23.04 -4.17 8.80
N VAL A 66 21.85 -4.43 8.23
CA VAL A 66 21.51 -4.04 6.87
C VAL A 66 21.54 -2.51 6.73
N LEU A 67 20.93 -1.77 7.63
CA LEU A 67 20.93 -0.31 7.61
C LEU A 67 22.35 0.27 7.74
N LYS A 68 23.15 -0.26 8.68
CA LYS A 68 24.55 0.16 8.89
C LYS A 68 25.45 -0.17 7.70
N ASN A 69 25.25 -1.31 7.05
CA ASN A 69 26.07 -1.73 5.90
C ASN A 69 25.76 -0.91 4.65
N HIS A 70 24.50 -0.59 4.42
CA HIS A 70 24.08 0.14 3.22
C HIS A 70 24.14 1.65 3.37
N GLN A 71 24.02 2.20 4.58
CA GLN A 71 24.03 3.64 4.83
C GLN A 71 23.13 4.43 3.85
N PRO A 72 21.82 4.09 3.73
CA PRO A 72 20.92 4.79 2.83
C PRO A 72 20.66 6.22 3.31
N ASN A 73 20.39 7.14 2.36
CA ASN A 73 19.85 8.46 2.66
C ASN A 73 18.35 8.58 2.34
N LEU A 74 17.76 7.52 1.77
CA LEU A 74 16.33 7.31 1.67
C LEU A 74 15.97 5.86 1.98
N ILE A 75 15.07 5.65 2.94
CA ILE A 75 14.49 4.35 3.26
C ILE A 75 13.03 4.36 2.81
N ILE A 76 12.66 3.42 1.95
CA ILE A 76 11.27 3.16 1.54
C ILE A 76 10.86 1.83 2.16
N ASN A 77 10.02 1.87 3.19
CA ASN A 77 9.52 0.67 3.85
C ASN A 77 8.20 0.22 3.25
N ALA A 78 8.26 -0.56 2.15
CA ALA A 78 7.10 -1.23 1.55
C ALA A 78 6.87 -2.64 2.12
N ALA A 79 7.62 -3.04 3.16
CA ALA A 79 7.40 -4.30 3.87
C ALA A 79 6.38 -4.12 4.99
N ALA A 80 5.55 -5.14 5.20
CA ALA A 80 4.63 -5.21 6.33
C ALA A 80 4.18 -6.66 6.57
N TYR A 81 3.77 -6.95 7.79
CA TYR A 81 2.91 -8.07 8.07
C TYR A 81 1.47 -7.70 7.65
N THR A 82 0.92 -8.35 6.63
CA THR A 82 -0.36 -7.97 6.01
C THR A 82 -1.44 -9.05 6.12
N ALA A 83 -1.16 -10.18 6.78
CA ALA A 83 -2.13 -11.25 6.99
C ALA A 83 -3.09 -10.87 8.13
N VAL A 84 -4.07 -10.00 7.83
CA VAL A 84 -4.97 -9.36 8.80
C VAL A 84 -5.61 -10.35 9.76
N ASP A 85 -6.16 -11.45 9.25
CA ASP A 85 -6.83 -12.47 10.08
C ASP A 85 -5.84 -13.27 10.95
N ARG A 86 -4.67 -13.59 10.42
CA ARG A 86 -3.62 -14.29 11.15
C ARG A 86 -2.96 -13.41 12.21
N ALA A 87 -2.99 -12.10 12.05
CA ALA A 87 -2.47 -11.17 13.06
C ALA A 87 -3.15 -11.35 14.42
N GLU A 88 -4.42 -11.78 14.45
CA GLU A 88 -5.16 -12.03 15.70
C GLU A 88 -4.51 -13.15 16.55
N THR A 89 -3.85 -14.10 15.90
CA THR A 89 -3.12 -15.22 16.56
C THR A 89 -1.60 -15.06 16.50
N GLU A 90 -1.04 -14.22 15.61
CA GLU A 90 0.39 -13.97 15.44
C GLU A 90 0.74 -12.52 15.85
N LYS A 91 0.23 -12.10 17.01
CA LYS A 91 0.32 -10.72 17.49
C LYS A 91 1.77 -10.24 17.61
N GLU A 92 2.63 -11.03 18.23
CA GLU A 92 4.05 -10.70 18.44
C GLU A 92 4.75 -10.46 17.10
N LEU A 93 4.47 -11.32 16.11
CA LEU A 93 5.02 -11.20 14.76
C LEU A 93 4.50 -9.94 14.04
N ALA A 94 3.20 -9.64 14.16
CA ALA A 94 2.63 -8.43 13.57
C ALA A 94 3.27 -7.16 14.15
N PHE A 95 3.48 -7.09 15.47
CA PHE A 95 4.12 -5.96 16.13
C PHE A 95 5.63 -5.90 15.84
N ALA A 96 6.34 -7.05 15.79
CA ALA A 96 7.75 -7.07 15.44
C ALA A 96 8.01 -6.43 14.07
N ILE A 97 7.20 -6.79 13.06
CA ILE A 97 7.38 -6.29 11.68
C ILE A 97 6.78 -4.88 11.51
N ASN A 98 5.57 -4.63 12.02
CA ASN A 98 4.85 -3.38 11.74
C ASN A 98 5.16 -2.24 12.70
N ALA A 99 5.76 -2.52 13.87
CA ALA A 99 6.11 -1.52 14.87
C ALA A 99 7.61 -1.53 15.21
N THR A 100 8.17 -2.62 15.73
CA THR A 100 9.58 -2.65 16.19
C THR A 100 10.57 -2.41 15.05
N ALA A 101 10.41 -3.11 13.91
CA ALA A 101 11.26 -2.88 12.75
C ALA A 101 11.13 -1.44 12.22
N VAL A 102 9.92 -0.89 12.24
CA VAL A 102 9.65 0.50 11.82
C VAL A 102 10.32 1.50 12.78
N GLN A 103 10.30 1.24 14.09
CA GLN A 103 11.02 2.04 15.09
C GLN A 103 12.52 2.08 14.80
N ILE A 104 13.15 0.92 14.55
CA ILE A 104 14.58 0.84 14.21
C ILE A 104 14.91 1.65 12.96
N MET A 105 14.07 1.57 11.92
CA MET A 105 14.25 2.38 10.71
C MET A 105 14.13 3.88 11.00
N ALA A 106 13.19 4.29 11.85
CA ALA A 106 13.01 5.69 12.25
C ALA A 106 14.18 6.20 13.08
N GLU A 107 14.68 5.42 14.03
CA GLU A 107 15.85 5.75 14.84
C GLU A 107 17.12 5.89 13.98
N PHE A 108 17.34 4.97 13.06
CA PHE A 108 18.43 5.08 12.08
C PHE A 108 18.31 6.33 11.22
N ALA A 109 17.12 6.62 10.70
CA ALA A 109 16.87 7.79 9.87
C ALA A 109 17.13 9.10 10.67
N ALA A 110 16.72 9.15 11.93
CA ALA A 110 16.99 10.30 12.82
C ALA A 110 18.50 10.50 13.04
N GLN A 111 19.25 9.44 13.31
CA GLN A 111 20.70 9.49 13.57
C GLN A 111 21.51 9.89 12.34
N THR A 112 21.11 9.43 11.15
CA THR A 112 21.86 9.60 9.90
C THR A 112 21.34 10.74 9.04
N LYS A 113 20.23 11.39 9.45
CA LYS A 113 19.48 12.39 8.66
C LYS A 113 18.95 11.81 7.33
N ALA A 114 18.72 10.51 7.28
CA ALA A 114 18.04 9.88 6.17
C ALA A 114 16.55 10.23 6.19
N THR A 115 15.90 10.15 5.03
CA THR A 115 14.44 10.27 4.92
C THR A 115 13.81 8.88 5.05
N LEU A 116 12.71 8.77 5.81
CA LEU A 116 11.92 7.55 5.91
C LEU A 116 10.55 7.73 5.27
N LEU A 117 10.25 6.95 4.23
CA LEU A 117 8.90 6.79 3.69
C LEU A 117 8.34 5.45 4.17
N ASN A 118 7.24 5.48 4.91
CA ASN A 118 6.59 4.29 5.46
C ASN A 118 5.12 4.22 5.04
N TYR A 119 4.60 2.99 4.88
CA TYR A 119 3.19 2.77 4.53
C TYR A 119 2.41 2.24 5.73
N SER A 120 1.27 2.88 5.96
CA SER A 120 0.27 2.48 6.94
C SER A 120 -1.06 2.13 6.26
N SER A 121 -2.13 2.02 7.02
CA SER A 121 -3.41 1.50 6.55
C SER A 121 -4.59 2.29 7.11
N ASP A 122 -5.73 2.19 6.42
CA ASP A 122 -7.06 2.54 6.89
C ASP A 122 -7.49 1.79 8.17
N TYR A 123 -6.91 0.61 8.44
CA TYR A 123 -7.18 -0.20 9.64
C TYR A 123 -6.73 0.45 10.96
N VAL A 124 -6.05 1.59 10.91
CA VAL A 124 -5.75 2.38 12.11
C VAL A 124 -6.98 3.11 12.67
N PHE A 125 -8.07 3.16 11.89
CA PHE A 125 -9.34 3.78 12.29
C PHE A 125 -10.39 2.75 12.71
N ASP A 126 -11.44 3.19 13.44
CA ASP A 126 -12.54 2.34 13.91
C ASP A 126 -13.65 2.09 12.86
N GLY A 127 -13.61 2.79 11.74
CA GLY A 127 -14.60 2.64 10.68
C GLY A 127 -16.01 3.16 11.00
N LYS A 128 -16.21 3.92 12.09
CA LYS A 128 -17.53 4.41 12.52
C LYS A 128 -17.91 5.77 11.93
N LYS A 129 -16.93 6.55 11.47
CA LYS A 129 -17.17 7.85 10.86
C LYS A 129 -17.91 7.67 9.53
N VAL A 130 -18.95 8.48 9.26
CA VAL A 130 -19.71 8.45 8.00
C VAL A 130 -18.90 9.11 6.86
N ALA A 131 -18.26 10.24 7.15
CA ALA A 131 -17.40 10.96 6.22
C ALA A 131 -16.05 10.26 6.05
N ALA A 132 -15.25 10.68 5.07
CA ALA A 132 -13.87 10.24 4.94
C ALA A 132 -13.04 10.68 6.16
N TYR A 133 -12.11 9.82 6.59
CA TYR A 133 -11.16 10.13 7.64
C TYR A 133 -10.13 11.16 7.18
N LEU A 134 -9.77 12.06 8.07
CA LEU A 134 -8.66 13.00 7.91
C LEU A 134 -7.41 12.44 8.58
N GLU A 135 -6.24 12.95 8.22
CA GLU A 135 -4.97 12.55 8.85
C GLU A 135 -4.90 12.88 10.34
N THR A 136 -5.71 13.85 10.79
CA THR A 136 -5.82 14.33 12.17
C THR A 136 -6.87 13.60 13.01
N ASP A 137 -7.67 12.72 12.41
CA ASP A 137 -8.66 11.95 13.16
C ASP A 137 -7.98 10.97 14.13
N LEU A 138 -8.63 10.72 15.26
CA LEU A 138 -8.12 9.82 16.29
C LEU A 138 -8.01 8.38 15.77
N LEU A 139 -6.92 7.73 16.12
CA LEU A 139 -6.70 6.32 15.81
C LEU A 139 -7.46 5.47 16.83
N ALA A 140 -8.19 4.47 16.34
CA ALA A 140 -8.93 3.51 17.17
C ALA A 140 -9.02 2.16 16.45
N PRO A 141 -7.88 1.46 16.23
CA PRO A 141 -7.84 0.23 15.45
C PRO A 141 -8.69 -0.86 16.09
N LEU A 142 -9.44 -1.60 15.27
CA LEU A 142 -10.31 -2.69 15.71
C LEU A 142 -9.58 -4.04 15.79
N SER A 143 -8.47 -4.21 15.08
CA SER A 143 -7.74 -5.46 14.91
C SER A 143 -6.29 -5.34 15.36
N ILE A 144 -5.66 -6.49 15.64
CA ILE A 144 -4.22 -6.55 15.94
C ILE A 144 -3.37 -5.98 14.79
N TYR A 145 -3.75 -6.26 13.53
CA TYR A 145 -3.08 -5.66 12.37
C TYR A 145 -3.13 -4.13 12.42
N GLY A 146 -4.32 -3.55 12.61
CA GLY A 146 -4.49 -2.09 12.72
C GLY A 146 -3.70 -1.50 13.90
N ALA A 147 -3.73 -2.16 15.06
CA ALA A 147 -2.98 -1.75 16.24
C ALA A 147 -1.47 -1.78 16.01
N SER A 148 -0.95 -2.82 15.35
CA SER A 148 0.48 -2.91 15.00
C SER A 148 0.92 -1.81 14.03
N LYS A 149 0.07 -1.45 13.05
CA LYS A 149 0.33 -0.34 12.13
C LYS A 149 0.31 1.01 12.84
N ALA A 150 -0.67 1.23 13.73
CA ALA A 150 -0.74 2.45 14.55
C ALA A 150 0.48 2.61 15.48
N ALA A 151 0.96 1.51 16.06
CA ALA A 151 2.19 1.53 16.87
C ALA A 151 3.42 1.91 16.04
N GLY A 152 3.53 1.44 14.80
CA GLY A 152 4.58 1.86 13.87
C GLY A 152 4.50 3.35 13.52
N GLU A 153 3.30 3.90 13.29
CA GLU A 153 3.11 5.34 13.10
C GLU A 153 3.57 6.13 14.33
N ALA A 154 3.20 5.68 15.53
CA ALA A 154 3.61 6.33 16.78
C ALA A 154 5.13 6.32 16.94
N ALA A 155 5.82 5.23 16.62
CA ALA A 155 7.27 5.15 16.67
C ALA A 155 7.95 6.15 15.72
N ILE A 156 7.44 6.31 14.50
CA ILE A 156 7.98 7.29 13.54
C ILE A 156 7.71 8.73 14.02
N THR A 157 6.46 9.02 14.42
CA THR A 157 6.06 10.39 14.78
C THR A 157 6.73 10.89 16.07
N SER A 158 7.12 10.00 16.98
CA SER A 158 7.91 10.33 18.17
C SER A 158 9.41 10.47 17.90
N SER A 159 9.88 10.07 16.72
CA SER A 159 11.29 10.23 16.34
C SER A 159 11.58 11.64 15.80
N THR A 160 12.87 11.98 15.68
CA THR A 160 13.33 13.23 15.05
C THR A 160 13.66 13.04 13.56
N ALA A 161 13.29 11.91 12.97
CA ALA A 161 13.52 11.63 11.56
C ALA A 161 12.76 12.59 10.62
N HIS A 162 13.30 12.83 9.44
CA HIS A 162 12.52 13.39 8.34
C HIS A 162 11.73 12.25 7.69
N PHE A 163 10.39 12.33 7.70
CA PHE A 163 9.56 11.20 7.31
C PHE A 163 8.30 11.57 6.54
N ALA A 164 7.78 10.61 5.81
CA ALA A 164 6.38 10.60 5.37
C ALA A 164 5.76 9.25 5.70
N ILE A 165 4.54 9.26 6.25
CA ILE A 165 3.71 8.08 6.44
C ILE A 165 2.55 8.17 5.47
N PHE A 166 2.44 7.20 4.58
CA PHE A 166 1.31 7.08 3.66
C PHE A 166 0.32 6.05 4.17
N ARG A 167 -0.86 6.51 4.66
CA ARG A 167 -2.00 5.62 4.89
C ARG A 167 -2.68 5.35 3.57
N THR A 168 -2.92 4.10 3.27
CA THR A 168 -3.56 3.62 2.04
C THR A 168 -4.56 2.52 2.33
N SER A 169 -5.37 2.13 1.34
CA SER A 169 -6.38 1.07 1.49
C SER A 169 -6.44 0.19 0.25
N TRP A 170 -6.85 -1.08 0.44
CA TRP A 170 -7.22 -2.03 -0.61
C TRP A 170 -6.21 -2.10 -1.76
N VAL A 171 -4.91 -2.19 -1.42
CA VAL A 171 -3.82 -2.19 -2.41
C VAL A 171 -3.90 -3.42 -3.31
N TYR A 172 -3.84 -3.20 -4.62
CA TYR A 172 -3.78 -4.26 -5.64
C TYR A 172 -2.63 -4.02 -6.62
N GLY A 173 -2.07 -5.13 -7.12
CA GLY A 173 -0.94 -5.16 -8.05
C GLY A 173 -0.49 -6.59 -8.31
N ASP A 174 0.80 -6.77 -8.63
CA ASP A 174 1.36 -8.10 -8.83
C ASP A 174 1.44 -8.90 -7.53
N GLY A 175 0.71 -10.00 -7.48
CA GLY A 175 0.58 -10.87 -6.31
C GLY A 175 -0.88 -11.12 -5.93
N ALA A 176 -1.11 -11.75 -4.79
CA ALA A 176 -2.45 -12.06 -4.30
C ALA A 176 -3.19 -10.76 -3.88
N ASN A 177 -4.40 -10.58 -4.39
CA ASN A 177 -5.29 -9.47 -4.04
C ASN A 177 -6.75 -9.82 -4.33
N PHE A 178 -7.66 -8.94 -3.89
CA PHE A 178 -9.10 -9.17 -4.04
C PHE A 178 -9.52 -9.33 -5.51
N ILE A 179 -9.02 -8.50 -6.42
CA ILE A 179 -9.39 -8.55 -7.85
C ILE A 179 -9.02 -9.90 -8.45
N ARG A 180 -7.81 -10.40 -8.21
CA ARG A 180 -7.39 -11.73 -8.67
C ARG A 180 -8.20 -12.85 -8.04
N THR A 181 -8.58 -12.70 -6.76
CA THR A 181 -9.45 -13.65 -6.08
C THR A 181 -10.83 -13.72 -6.74
N ILE A 182 -11.44 -12.57 -7.02
CA ILE A 182 -12.74 -12.52 -7.71
C ILE A 182 -12.64 -13.15 -9.10
N LEU A 183 -11.61 -12.84 -9.90
CA LEU A 183 -11.44 -13.45 -11.23
C LEU A 183 -11.26 -14.97 -11.16
N ARG A 184 -10.54 -15.48 -10.17
CA ARG A 184 -10.40 -16.92 -9.94
C ARG A 184 -11.74 -17.56 -9.59
N LEU A 185 -12.43 -17.00 -8.59
CA LEU A 185 -13.74 -17.51 -8.16
C LEU A 185 -14.80 -17.43 -9.27
N ALA A 186 -14.75 -16.39 -10.10
CA ALA A 186 -15.68 -16.22 -11.21
C ALA A 186 -15.50 -17.30 -12.32
N LYS A 187 -14.31 -17.90 -12.45
CA LYS A 187 -14.08 -19.06 -13.30
C LYS A 187 -14.61 -20.36 -12.70
N GLU A 188 -14.58 -20.48 -11.37
CA GLU A 188 -14.89 -21.71 -10.64
C GLU A 188 -16.38 -21.83 -10.27
N ARG A 189 -17.04 -20.70 -9.96
CA ARG A 189 -18.38 -20.64 -9.36
C ARG A 189 -19.34 -19.86 -10.24
N ASP A 190 -20.62 -20.20 -10.15
CA ASP A 190 -21.74 -19.53 -10.84
C ASP A 190 -22.46 -18.49 -9.96
N GLN A 191 -22.22 -18.51 -8.66
CA GLN A 191 -22.75 -17.56 -7.67
C GLN A 191 -21.68 -17.15 -6.68
N LEU A 192 -21.72 -15.90 -6.23
CA LEU A 192 -20.88 -15.37 -5.14
C LEU A 192 -21.71 -14.45 -4.23
N ALA A 193 -21.44 -14.49 -2.92
CA ALA A 193 -21.94 -13.52 -1.94
C ALA A 193 -20.77 -12.63 -1.50
N ILE A 194 -20.93 -11.32 -1.64
CA ILE A 194 -19.87 -10.32 -1.38
C ILE A 194 -20.39 -9.22 -0.45
N VAL A 195 -19.58 -8.86 0.53
CA VAL A 195 -19.88 -7.79 1.51
C VAL A 195 -20.13 -6.45 0.80
N SER A 196 -21.27 -5.80 1.15
CA SER A 196 -21.74 -4.58 0.49
C SER A 196 -21.82 -3.34 1.40
N ASP A 197 -21.54 -3.50 2.69
CA ASP A 197 -21.62 -2.46 3.72
C ASP A 197 -20.25 -2.05 4.29
N GLN A 198 -19.15 -2.46 3.63
CA GLN A 198 -17.82 -1.96 3.87
C GLN A 198 -17.38 -1.06 2.72
N PHE A 199 -17.07 0.19 3.05
CA PHE A 199 -16.73 1.25 2.10
C PHE A 199 -15.23 1.54 2.12
N GLY A 200 -14.64 1.76 0.95
CA GLY A 200 -13.23 2.09 0.80
C GLY A 200 -12.91 2.48 -0.64
N VAL A 201 -11.63 2.47 -0.97
CA VAL A 201 -11.18 2.72 -2.33
C VAL A 201 -10.01 1.79 -2.70
N PRO A 202 -10.08 1.06 -3.83
CA PRO A 202 -8.96 0.24 -4.28
C PRO A 202 -7.83 1.12 -4.79
N THR A 203 -6.61 0.86 -4.31
CA THR A 203 -5.41 1.63 -4.63
C THR A 203 -4.43 0.78 -5.43
N SER A 204 -4.11 1.22 -6.65
CA SER A 204 -3.10 0.55 -7.48
C SER A 204 -1.70 0.68 -6.86
N ALA A 205 -0.99 -0.42 -6.69
CA ALA A 205 0.40 -0.42 -6.23
C ALA A 205 1.31 0.37 -7.20
N ALA A 206 1.04 0.32 -8.51
CA ALA A 206 1.78 1.09 -9.50
C ALA A 206 1.57 2.61 -9.33
N TRP A 207 0.30 3.04 -9.11
CA TRP A 207 0.01 4.44 -8.82
C TRP A 207 0.62 4.87 -7.49
N LEU A 208 0.50 4.03 -6.45
CA LEU A 208 1.04 4.32 -5.12
C LEU A 208 2.56 4.47 -5.15
N ALA A 209 3.28 3.62 -5.88
CA ALA A 209 4.71 3.74 -6.06
C ALA A 209 5.06 5.05 -6.80
N GLN A 210 4.35 5.36 -7.89
CA GLN A 210 4.62 6.57 -8.67
C GLN A 210 4.35 7.85 -7.88
N ILE A 211 3.20 7.95 -7.18
CA ILE A 211 2.89 9.14 -6.38
C ILE A 211 3.88 9.31 -5.22
N SER A 212 4.39 8.20 -4.67
CA SER A 212 5.44 8.22 -3.65
C SER A 212 6.75 8.80 -4.18
N LEU A 213 7.18 8.37 -5.37
CA LEU A 213 8.39 8.89 -6.02
C LEU A 213 8.22 10.37 -6.39
N ASP A 214 7.07 10.76 -6.91
CA ASP A 214 6.77 12.16 -7.24
C ASP A 214 6.72 13.04 -5.97
N PHE A 215 6.26 12.48 -4.84
CA PHE A 215 6.22 13.17 -3.55
C PHE A 215 7.63 13.42 -3.00
N ILE A 216 8.49 12.41 -2.95
CA ILE A 216 9.85 12.55 -2.44
C ILE A 216 10.79 13.30 -3.38
N ALA A 217 10.42 13.47 -4.66
CA ALA A 217 11.17 14.26 -5.64
C ALA A 217 11.06 15.78 -5.43
N GLN A 218 10.25 16.23 -4.49
CA GLN A 218 10.04 17.64 -4.16
C GLN A 218 10.17 17.86 -2.64
N PRO A 219 10.40 19.10 -2.18
CA PRO A 219 10.38 19.42 -0.77
C PRO A 219 9.02 19.07 -0.16
N PHE A 220 9.02 18.44 1.00
CA PHE A 220 7.81 18.11 1.76
C PHE A 220 8.05 18.29 3.25
N HIS A 221 6.97 18.45 4.00
CA HIS A 221 7.00 18.47 5.46
C HIS A 221 6.81 17.06 6.01
N SER A 222 7.56 16.72 7.06
CA SER A 222 7.32 15.47 7.80
C SER A 222 5.88 15.37 8.25
N GLY A 223 5.28 14.20 8.08
CA GLY A 223 3.89 14.01 8.47
C GLY A 223 3.22 12.78 7.88
N ILE A 224 1.93 12.66 8.23
CA ILE A 224 1.04 11.60 7.75
C ILE A 224 0.23 12.16 6.59
N TYR A 225 0.05 11.36 5.54
CA TYR A 225 -0.69 11.69 4.33
C TYR A 225 -1.57 10.51 3.92
N HIS A 226 -2.77 10.77 3.45
CA HIS A 226 -3.63 9.74 2.88
C HIS A 226 -3.33 9.57 1.40
N ALA A 227 -2.74 8.44 1.04
CA ALA A 227 -2.34 8.12 -0.34
C ALA A 227 -3.33 7.13 -0.97
N VAL A 228 -4.46 7.67 -1.39
CA VAL A 228 -5.55 6.95 -2.06
C VAL A 228 -6.03 7.72 -3.28
N PRO A 229 -6.52 7.04 -4.34
CA PRO A 229 -7.16 7.70 -5.48
C PRO A 229 -8.50 8.33 -5.10
N ASP A 230 -9.12 9.06 -6.01
CA ASP A 230 -10.45 9.64 -5.81
C ASP A 230 -11.57 8.61 -5.94
N GLY A 231 -12.69 8.91 -5.30
CA GLY A 231 -13.91 8.10 -5.32
C GLY A 231 -14.03 7.17 -4.11
N GLU A 232 -15.08 6.38 -4.11
CA GLU A 232 -15.40 5.37 -3.11
C GLU A 232 -16.13 4.20 -3.74
N THR A 233 -16.09 3.04 -3.10
CA THR A 233 -16.80 1.85 -3.53
C THR A 233 -17.00 0.89 -2.35
N THR A 234 -17.72 -0.22 -2.59
CA THR A 234 -17.80 -1.37 -1.68
C THR A 234 -17.11 -2.59 -2.30
N TRP A 235 -16.81 -3.60 -1.49
CA TRP A 235 -16.29 -4.86 -2.03
C TRP A 235 -17.23 -5.48 -3.07
N TYR A 236 -18.56 -5.38 -2.83
CA TYR A 236 -19.58 -5.85 -3.78
C TYR A 236 -19.50 -5.10 -5.12
N GLN A 237 -19.51 -3.77 -5.10
CA GLN A 237 -19.44 -2.97 -6.32
C GLN A 237 -18.13 -3.20 -7.08
N LEU A 238 -17.01 -3.32 -6.36
CA LEU A 238 -15.72 -3.65 -6.95
C LEU A 238 -15.77 -5.03 -7.61
N ALA A 239 -16.36 -6.06 -6.97
CA ALA A 239 -16.51 -7.38 -7.56
C ALA A 239 -17.36 -7.36 -8.84
N CYS A 240 -18.48 -6.62 -8.84
CA CYS A 240 -19.32 -6.43 -10.03
C CYS A 240 -18.54 -5.80 -11.19
N LEU A 241 -17.78 -4.72 -10.92
CA LEU A 241 -16.94 -4.06 -11.93
C LEU A 241 -15.88 -5.03 -12.50
N VAL A 242 -15.21 -5.80 -11.63
CA VAL A 242 -14.17 -6.75 -12.02
C VAL A 242 -14.73 -7.82 -12.95
N VAL A 243 -15.89 -8.43 -12.60
CA VAL A 243 -16.52 -9.48 -13.41
C VAL A 243 -17.02 -8.93 -14.74
N GLN A 244 -17.70 -7.77 -14.72
CA GLN A 244 -18.18 -7.14 -15.96
C GLN A 244 -17.01 -6.81 -16.89
N THR A 245 -15.96 -6.16 -16.37
CA THR A 245 -14.78 -5.81 -17.17
C THR A 245 -14.10 -7.05 -17.78
N ALA A 246 -14.04 -8.14 -17.03
CA ALA A 246 -13.44 -9.38 -17.53
C ALA A 246 -14.29 -10.01 -18.65
N LEU A 247 -15.61 -10.00 -18.52
CA LEU A 247 -16.54 -10.47 -19.57
C LEU A 247 -16.41 -9.62 -20.83
N ASP A 248 -16.40 -8.29 -20.70
CA ASP A 248 -16.24 -7.35 -21.81
C ASP A 248 -14.88 -7.51 -22.52
N ALA A 249 -13.84 -7.91 -21.77
CA ALA A 249 -12.52 -8.26 -22.32
C ALA A 249 -12.46 -9.66 -22.97
N GLY A 250 -13.57 -10.39 -22.99
CA GLY A 250 -13.70 -11.72 -23.61
C GLY A 250 -13.19 -12.87 -22.73
N ALA A 251 -13.18 -12.72 -21.40
CA ALA A 251 -12.90 -13.83 -20.50
C ALA A 251 -14.07 -14.81 -20.44
N THR A 252 -13.78 -16.12 -20.45
CA THR A 252 -14.78 -17.16 -20.19
C THR A 252 -14.94 -17.34 -18.69
N LEU A 253 -16.09 -16.93 -18.15
CA LEU A 253 -16.43 -17.01 -16.73
C LEU A 253 -17.73 -17.80 -16.55
N LYS A 254 -17.85 -18.57 -15.46
CA LYS A 254 -19.11 -19.19 -15.02
C LYS A 254 -20.03 -18.16 -14.36
N LEU A 255 -19.42 -17.25 -13.56
CA LEU A 255 -20.14 -16.21 -12.83
C LEU A 255 -20.63 -15.11 -13.78
N LYS A 256 -21.91 -14.75 -13.65
CA LYS A 256 -22.49 -13.54 -14.24
C LYS A 256 -22.65 -12.48 -13.17
N VAL A 257 -22.58 -11.20 -13.53
CA VAL A 257 -22.72 -10.08 -12.57
C VAL A 257 -24.05 -10.18 -11.79
N ALA A 258 -25.15 -10.56 -12.46
CA ALA A 258 -26.47 -10.74 -11.83
C ALA A 258 -26.50 -11.82 -10.72
N ASN A 259 -25.50 -12.72 -10.70
CA ASN A 259 -25.40 -13.79 -9.71
C ASN A 259 -24.44 -13.43 -8.55
N ILE A 260 -23.97 -12.20 -8.47
CA ILE A 260 -23.23 -11.67 -7.31
C ILE A 260 -24.24 -11.10 -6.34
N GLN A 261 -24.35 -11.69 -5.16
CA GLN A 261 -25.30 -11.27 -4.14
C GLN A 261 -24.62 -10.34 -3.14
N PRO A 262 -25.19 -9.13 -2.88
CA PRO A 262 -24.73 -8.28 -1.80
C PRO A 262 -25.16 -8.88 -0.46
N ILE A 263 -24.23 -8.97 0.49
CA ILE A 263 -24.51 -9.39 1.87
C ILE A 263 -23.95 -8.35 2.85
N PRO A 264 -24.58 -8.19 4.03
CA PRO A 264 -23.99 -7.37 5.08
C PRO A 264 -22.77 -8.09 5.72
N SER A 265 -21.84 -7.31 6.24
CA SER A 265 -20.61 -7.83 6.86
C SER A 265 -20.85 -8.78 8.03
N LYS A 266 -21.96 -8.61 8.77
CA LYS A 266 -22.38 -9.51 9.85
C LYS A 266 -22.64 -10.96 9.38
N ASP A 267 -22.97 -11.15 8.09
CA ASP A 267 -23.23 -12.49 7.50
C ASP A 267 -21.94 -13.11 6.91
N TYR A 268 -20.81 -12.40 7.02
CA TYR A 268 -19.49 -12.87 6.62
C TYR A 268 -18.48 -12.72 7.77
N PRO A 269 -18.60 -13.53 8.82
CA PRO A 269 -17.71 -13.44 9.98
C PRO A 269 -16.26 -13.73 9.59
N THR A 270 -15.35 -12.93 10.12
CA THR A 270 -13.90 -13.06 9.91
C THR A 270 -13.17 -13.00 11.24
N PRO A 271 -12.00 -13.65 11.39
CA PRO A 271 -11.22 -13.64 12.63
C PRO A 271 -10.90 -12.23 13.11
N ALA A 272 -10.43 -11.36 12.22
CA ALA A 272 -10.17 -9.96 12.54
C ALA A 272 -11.39 -9.08 12.25
N PRO A 273 -11.78 -8.17 13.15
CA PRO A 273 -12.78 -7.14 12.85
C PRO A 273 -12.30 -6.21 11.74
N ARG A 274 -13.20 -5.84 10.84
CA ARG A 274 -12.92 -4.92 9.74
C ARG A 274 -13.71 -3.62 9.89
N PRO A 275 -13.09 -2.46 9.59
CA PRO A 275 -13.82 -1.19 9.61
C PRO A 275 -14.90 -1.17 8.52
N ASN A 276 -16.11 -0.68 8.87
CA ASN A 276 -17.17 -0.48 7.87
C ASN A 276 -16.86 0.69 6.94
N ASN A 277 -16.10 1.67 7.40
CA ASN A 277 -15.67 2.80 6.60
C ASN A 277 -14.14 2.92 6.59
N SER A 278 -13.54 2.70 5.44
CA SER A 278 -12.12 2.88 5.12
C SER A 278 -11.87 4.08 4.20
N LYS A 279 -12.84 4.99 4.07
CA LYS A 279 -12.68 6.18 3.23
C LYS A 279 -11.71 7.16 3.86
N MET A 280 -10.75 7.63 3.10
CA MET A 280 -9.73 8.59 3.54
C MET A 280 -9.70 9.79 2.61
N ALA A 281 -9.72 11.00 3.19
CA ALA A 281 -9.57 12.24 2.42
C ALA A 281 -8.10 12.41 1.99
N ASN A 282 -7.85 12.61 0.71
CA ASN A 282 -6.52 12.78 0.14
C ASN A 282 -6.14 14.25 -0.11
N THR A 283 -6.92 15.19 0.44
CA THR A 283 -6.77 16.63 0.21
C THR A 283 -5.40 17.16 0.64
N LYS A 284 -4.87 16.68 1.76
CA LYS A 284 -3.54 17.07 2.24
C LYS A 284 -2.44 16.66 1.25
N LEU A 285 -2.48 15.43 0.75
CA LEU A 285 -1.53 14.96 -0.23
C LEU A 285 -1.67 15.71 -1.56
N LYS A 286 -2.90 15.98 -2.01
CA LYS A 286 -3.18 16.84 -3.18
C LYS A 286 -2.56 18.23 -3.06
N GLY A 287 -2.61 18.83 -1.86
CA GLY A 287 -2.01 20.11 -1.58
C GLY A 287 -0.51 20.18 -1.85
N VAL A 288 0.22 19.07 -1.63
CA VAL A 288 1.65 18.99 -1.94
C VAL A 288 1.93 19.11 -3.45
N PHE A 289 0.96 18.75 -4.27
CA PHE A 289 1.06 18.79 -5.75
C PHE A 289 0.31 19.97 -6.38
N ALA A 290 -0.22 20.91 -5.60
CA ALA A 290 -1.13 21.96 -6.08
C ALA A 290 -0.54 22.77 -7.24
N ASP A 291 0.72 23.20 -7.16
CA ASP A 291 1.38 23.98 -8.21
C ASP A 291 1.54 23.18 -9.52
N ARG A 292 1.77 21.88 -9.43
CA ARG A 292 1.90 21.01 -10.61
C ARG A 292 0.55 20.72 -11.27
N LEU A 293 -0.50 20.56 -10.46
CA LEU A 293 -1.87 20.36 -10.93
C LEU A 293 -2.39 21.64 -11.62
N ALA A 294 -2.10 22.82 -11.06
CA ALA A 294 -2.46 24.11 -11.64
C ALA A 294 -1.73 24.39 -12.98
N ALA A 295 -0.50 23.90 -13.15
CA ALA A 295 0.27 24.02 -14.38
C ALA A 295 -0.18 23.06 -15.51
N GLY A 296 -1.25 22.29 -15.32
CA GLY A 296 -1.76 21.33 -16.32
C GLY A 296 -0.78 20.20 -16.63
N ALA A 297 0.14 19.91 -15.73
CA ALA A 297 1.11 18.84 -15.91
C ALA A 297 0.38 17.48 -15.98
N ASN A 298 0.17 17.00 -17.19
CA ASN A 298 -0.29 15.64 -17.51
C ASN A 298 0.79 14.63 -17.12
N GLY A 299 1.08 14.51 -15.82
CA GLY A 299 2.02 13.55 -15.27
C GLY A 299 1.30 12.62 -14.31
N ALA A 300 1.96 11.54 -13.90
CA ALA A 300 1.48 10.53 -12.98
C ALA A 300 1.05 11.08 -11.58
N ALA A 301 1.26 12.36 -11.31
CA ALA A 301 0.89 13.08 -10.08
C ALA A 301 -0.61 13.45 -9.98
N GLY A 302 -1.46 13.00 -10.90
CA GLY A 302 -2.91 13.16 -10.77
C GLY A 302 -3.49 12.19 -9.72
N PHE A 303 -4.61 12.60 -9.12
CA PHE A 303 -5.44 11.73 -8.28
C PHE A 303 -6.61 11.24 -9.14
N PRO A 304 -6.41 10.19 -9.96
CA PRO A 304 -7.47 9.69 -10.82
C PRO A 304 -8.58 9.08 -9.98
N ASN A 305 -9.79 9.00 -10.54
CA ASN A 305 -10.77 8.08 -10.00
C ASN A 305 -10.22 6.65 -10.06
N TRP A 306 -10.56 5.82 -9.08
CA TRP A 306 -10.06 4.46 -8.95
C TRP A 306 -10.48 3.51 -10.09
N GLN A 307 -11.65 3.75 -10.70
CA GLN A 307 -12.28 2.82 -11.66
C GLN A 307 -11.42 2.55 -12.91
N PRO A 308 -10.91 3.57 -13.64
CA PRO A 308 -10.10 3.33 -14.84
C PRO A 308 -8.90 2.42 -14.57
N ALA A 309 -8.21 2.63 -13.45
CA ALA A 309 -7.03 1.83 -13.11
C ALA A 309 -7.39 0.35 -12.79
N VAL A 310 -8.55 0.10 -12.19
CA VAL A 310 -9.08 -1.27 -11.98
C VAL A 310 -9.45 -1.90 -13.32
N ILE A 311 -10.13 -1.18 -14.21
CA ILE A 311 -10.49 -1.65 -15.55
C ILE A 311 -9.25 -2.06 -16.32
N ASP A 312 -8.25 -1.18 -16.41
CA ASP A 312 -6.98 -1.45 -17.10
C ASP A 312 -6.28 -2.69 -16.52
N TYR A 313 -6.23 -2.80 -15.18
CA TYR A 313 -5.61 -3.94 -14.53
C TYR A 313 -6.32 -5.26 -14.83
N VAL A 314 -7.66 -5.29 -14.78
CA VAL A 314 -8.44 -6.49 -15.12
C VAL A 314 -8.24 -6.89 -16.59
N GLN A 315 -8.27 -5.93 -17.52
CA GLN A 315 -8.02 -6.19 -18.94
C GLN A 315 -6.62 -6.78 -19.19
N GLN A 316 -5.60 -6.26 -18.49
CA GLN A 316 -4.24 -6.81 -18.56
C GLN A 316 -4.20 -8.26 -18.06
N LEU A 317 -4.86 -8.57 -16.94
CA LEU A 317 -4.94 -9.93 -16.41
C LEU A 317 -5.64 -10.90 -17.35
N VAL A 318 -6.69 -10.47 -18.03
CA VAL A 318 -7.41 -11.30 -19.01
C VAL A 318 -6.53 -11.58 -20.22
N ARG A 319 -5.77 -10.59 -20.71
CA ARG A 319 -4.85 -10.77 -21.88
C ARG A 319 -3.68 -11.72 -21.57
N GLN A 320 -3.19 -11.74 -20.33
CA GLN A 320 -2.08 -12.63 -19.93
C GLN A 320 -2.45 -14.12 -19.87
N VAL A 321 -3.74 -14.44 -19.86
CA VAL A 321 -4.26 -15.82 -19.74
C VAL A 321 -4.68 -16.37 -21.11
N LYS A 322 -4.80 -15.53 -22.13
CA LYS A 322 -4.98 -15.93 -23.52
C LYS A 322 -3.64 -16.28 -24.16
#